data_3919c892b128249a48ba6efbce1a1d44
#
_entry.id   3919c892b128249a48ba6efbce1a1d44
#
_cell.length_a   1.000
_cell.length_b   1.000
_cell.length_c   1.000
_cell.angle_alpha   90.00
_cell.angle_beta   90.00
_cell.angle_gamma   90.00
#
_symmetry.space_group_name_H-M   'P 1'
#
loop_
_entity.id
_entity.type
_entity.pdbx_description
1 polymer ?
#
loop_
_entity_poly.entity_id
_entity_poly.type
_entity_poly.pdbx_seq_one_letter_code
_entity_poly.pdbx_strand_id
1 'polypeptide(L)'
;MEERFLQMEERRLQRDLEAEERRIQLEQRRFELERDHDFRMFNVFAQMLSILRQGNQGSSVTGVAPNVDLNQAFSNATEIGERMSEEAKALHLGQTRSDRIASVHGSCYRADFQSSPYLSVRGNSASIVWTSSEEGYEVYHADKYDEDKNPSGIINLGTSENKLCFDLMSKKLTQSSMNLIEPSLLQYPDWKGHLFVREEVARFLTYYSKAAAPLKAENVILLNGCGSLFSALAMVLCDPDEAFLIATPFYGGISRNVSLCGNVKLVYAYLDSQVTGSCTRPFQLTVDKLKKALQDAQSEGVKVRGLILLNPQNPLGDIYSLSELQDYLEFAKRHELHVIVDEIYMLSVFDDSATFHSVLEMDRLPDPQRTHVIWGVSKDFAASGIRFGTLYTLNQDVIKGVASFGYLHGICGPMQYKIAQLLRDRDWINQVYLRANHERLKAAHTFVTDELKTLGVPFLNRSAGFFIWIDFRKYLRKGTFEEEMILWRRFLEKKVLLSPGNSFECNEPGWFRIIFADKIHRLRLGMQRICEVLEEQEHEILNEDKDQLCQSESEATVDSTDEVIFVSHHQEPTSSGSSTLGDLIGLLQQQMRSSDWLQKNTVGQFAQEKPEVYDVFSKLVGKQ
;
A
#
# COMPACT_ATOMS: atom_id res chain seq x y z
N MET A 1 -34.16 24.55 -34.82
CA MET A 1 -33.32 24.19 -33.66
C MET A 1 -32.73 22.80 -33.85
N GLU A 2 -33.50 21.83 -34.27
CA GLU A 2 -33.05 20.47 -34.55
C GLU A 2 -31.90 20.37 -35.59
N GLU A 3 -32.03 21.11 -36.69
CA GLU A 3 -31.03 21.13 -37.76
C GLU A 3 -29.65 21.66 -37.28
N ARG A 4 -29.65 22.66 -36.37
CA ARG A 4 -28.40 23.16 -35.76
C ARG A 4 -27.80 22.18 -34.76
N PHE A 5 -28.64 21.42 -34.07
CA PHE A 5 -28.19 20.38 -33.14
C PHE A 5 -27.53 19.22 -33.91
N LEU A 6 -28.16 18.73 -34.98
CA LEU A 6 -27.61 17.71 -35.85
C LEU A 6 -26.27 18.12 -36.48
N GLN A 7 -26.15 19.37 -36.97
CA GLN A 7 -24.88 19.88 -37.48
C GLN A 7 -23.78 20.03 -36.41
N MET A 8 -24.13 20.30 -35.15
CA MET A 8 -23.17 20.33 -34.07
C MET A 8 -22.69 18.91 -33.72
N GLU A 9 -23.58 17.95 -33.72
CA GLU A 9 -23.24 16.54 -33.40
C GLU A 9 -22.41 15.91 -34.52
N GLU A 10 -22.71 16.20 -35.77
CA GLU A 10 -21.92 15.78 -36.93
C GLU A 10 -20.51 16.36 -36.91
N ARG A 11 -20.33 17.65 -36.55
CA ARG A 11 -19.00 18.27 -36.37
C ARG A 11 -18.25 17.73 -35.14
N ARG A 12 -18.95 17.22 -34.12
CA ARG A 12 -18.34 16.54 -32.97
C ARG A 12 -17.82 15.18 -33.38
N LEU A 13 -18.63 14.36 -34.03
CA LEU A 13 -18.26 13.06 -34.55
C LEU A 13 -17.07 13.14 -35.52
N GLN A 14 -17.07 14.13 -36.41
CA GLN A 14 -15.96 14.36 -37.33
C GLN A 14 -14.64 14.65 -36.58
N ARG A 15 -14.68 15.49 -35.53
CA ARG A 15 -13.48 15.79 -34.71
C ARG A 15 -13.01 14.59 -33.92
N ASP A 16 -13.91 13.77 -33.43
CA ASP A 16 -13.57 12.55 -32.68
C ASP A 16 -12.94 11.52 -33.63
N LEU A 17 -13.42 11.43 -34.86
CA LEU A 17 -12.84 10.56 -35.90
C LEU A 17 -11.41 11.03 -36.28
N GLU A 18 -11.22 12.32 -36.53
CA GLU A 18 -9.91 12.89 -36.85
C GLU A 18 -8.89 12.78 -35.68
N ALA A 19 -9.38 12.76 -34.43
CA ALA A 19 -8.55 12.53 -33.26
C ALA A 19 -8.11 11.07 -33.16
N GLU A 20 -9.00 10.14 -33.46
CA GLU A 20 -8.70 8.71 -33.48
C GLU A 20 -7.75 8.33 -34.61
N GLU A 21 -7.94 8.89 -35.81
CA GLU A 21 -6.98 8.69 -36.92
C GLU A 21 -5.58 9.21 -36.58
N ARG A 22 -5.48 10.37 -35.92
CA ARG A 22 -4.19 10.89 -35.43
C ARG A 22 -3.56 9.99 -34.39
N ARG A 23 -4.35 9.39 -33.50
CA ARG A 23 -3.88 8.43 -32.51
C ARG A 23 -3.27 7.19 -33.17
N ILE A 24 -3.98 6.62 -34.13
CA ILE A 24 -3.52 5.45 -34.89
C ILE A 24 -2.21 5.76 -35.64
N GLN A 25 -2.09 6.93 -36.25
CA GLN A 25 -0.86 7.35 -36.94
C GLN A 25 0.33 7.52 -35.96
N LEU A 26 0.08 8.05 -34.76
CA LEU A 26 1.11 8.18 -33.74
C LEU A 26 1.57 6.82 -33.18
N GLU A 27 0.64 5.89 -32.99
CA GLU A 27 0.97 4.51 -32.57
C GLU A 27 1.75 3.75 -33.66
N GLN A 28 1.38 3.92 -34.93
CA GLN A 28 2.14 3.34 -36.06
C GLN A 28 3.56 3.91 -36.12
N ARG A 29 3.72 5.22 -35.96
CA ARG A 29 5.02 5.88 -35.99
C ARG A 29 5.90 5.48 -34.80
N ARG A 30 5.28 5.26 -33.64
CA ARG A 30 5.96 4.72 -32.45
C ARG A 30 6.48 3.30 -32.71
N PHE A 31 5.64 2.44 -33.28
CA PHE A 31 6.00 1.07 -33.61
C PHE A 31 7.13 1.01 -34.66
N GLU A 32 7.15 1.93 -35.64
CA GLU A 32 8.24 2.06 -36.62
C GLU A 32 9.54 2.49 -35.97
N LEU A 33 9.52 3.42 -35.00
CA LEU A 33 10.69 3.88 -34.26
C LEU A 33 11.26 2.80 -33.34
N GLU A 34 10.42 2.03 -32.66
CA GLU A 34 10.84 0.90 -31.83
C GLU A 34 11.48 -0.20 -32.70
N ARG A 35 10.89 -0.52 -33.84
CA ARG A 35 11.46 -1.49 -34.82
C ARG A 35 12.81 -1.01 -35.38
N ASP A 36 12.96 0.25 -35.71
CA ASP A 36 14.20 0.84 -36.21
C ASP A 36 15.32 0.84 -35.15
N HIS A 37 14.96 1.07 -33.90
CA HIS A 37 15.87 0.96 -32.76
C HIS A 37 16.38 -0.48 -32.59
N ASP A 38 15.48 -1.46 -32.60
CA ASP A 38 15.84 -2.88 -32.48
C ASP A 38 16.70 -3.36 -33.63
N PHE A 39 16.42 -2.89 -34.84
CA PHE A 39 17.22 -3.20 -36.03
C PHE A 39 18.64 -2.61 -35.97
N ARG A 40 18.81 -1.40 -35.42
CA ARG A 40 20.12 -0.77 -35.19
C ARG A 40 20.92 -1.51 -34.12
N MET A 41 20.29 -1.86 -33.00
CA MET A 41 20.93 -2.67 -31.96
C MET A 41 21.36 -4.05 -32.47
N PHE A 42 20.54 -4.69 -33.28
CA PHE A 42 20.88 -5.97 -33.92
C PHE A 42 22.10 -5.85 -34.86
N ASN A 43 22.19 -4.79 -35.67
CA ASN A 43 23.33 -4.53 -36.53
C ASN A 43 24.62 -4.27 -35.78
N VAL A 44 24.58 -3.51 -34.67
CA VAL A 44 25.74 -3.31 -33.79
C VAL A 44 26.21 -4.63 -33.19
N PHE A 45 25.29 -5.45 -32.73
CA PHE A 45 25.59 -6.78 -32.17
C PHE A 45 26.17 -7.75 -33.25
N ALA A 46 25.62 -7.72 -34.45
CA ALA A 46 26.13 -8.50 -35.58
C ALA A 46 27.54 -8.08 -36.01
N GLN A 47 27.85 -6.78 -36.00
CA GLN A 47 29.21 -6.26 -36.24
C GLN A 47 30.18 -6.66 -35.14
N MET A 48 29.79 -6.60 -33.86
CA MET A 48 30.62 -7.10 -32.76
C MET A 48 30.94 -8.58 -32.91
N LEU A 49 29.96 -9.42 -33.26
CA LEU A 49 30.16 -10.85 -33.49
C LEU A 49 31.08 -11.13 -34.72
N SER A 50 31.00 -10.29 -35.76
CA SER A 50 31.88 -10.38 -36.92
C SER A 50 33.34 -10.11 -36.56
N ILE A 51 33.60 -9.09 -35.75
CA ILE A 51 34.93 -8.72 -35.24
C ILE A 51 35.50 -9.83 -34.35
N LEU A 52 34.71 -10.40 -33.45
CA LEU A 52 35.10 -11.53 -32.60
C LEU A 52 35.42 -12.80 -33.39
N ARG A 53 34.72 -13.04 -34.52
CA ARG A 53 34.95 -14.20 -35.38
C ARG A 53 36.23 -14.07 -36.23
N GLN A 54 36.60 -12.84 -36.62
CA GLN A 54 37.85 -12.57 -37.33
C GLN A 54 39.08 -12.69 -36.44
N GLY A 55 38.94 -12.34 -35.14
CA GLY A 55 40.01 -12.50 -34.13
C GLY A 55 40.36 -13.95 -33.79
N ASN A 56 39.48 -14.90 -34.05
CA ASN A 56 39.68 -16.34 -33.70
C ASN A 56 40.18 -17.22 -34.84
N GLN A 57 40.48 -16.68 -36.03
CA GLN A 57 41.03 -17.44 -37.20
C GLN A 57 42.48 -17.10 -37.54
N GLY A 58 43.23 -16.52 -36.63
CA GLY A 58 44.62 -16.09 -36.87
C GLY A 58 45.67 -16.83 -36.07
N SER A 59 45.96 -18.09 -36.43
CA SER A 59 47.27 -18.66 -36.15
C SER A 59 47.95 -19.11 -37.45
N SER A 60 49.07 -18.45 -37.72
CA SER A 60 50.07 -18.66 -38.76
C SER A 60 49.82 -17.90 -40.07
N VAL A 61 50.63 -16.89 -40.28
CA VAL A 61 51.47 -16.43 -41.37
C VAL A 61 51.64 -14.89 -41.34
N THR A 62 52.83 -14.49 -41.38
CA THR A 62 53.36 -13.11 -41.40
C THR A 62 52.72 -12.19 -42.44
N GLY A 63 52.19 -11.06 -41.99
CA GLY A 63 51.71 -10.00 -42.88
C GLY A 63 50.94 -8.93 -42.10
N VAL A 64 51.37 -7.70 -42.16
CA VAL A 64 50.86 -6.50 -41.50
C VAL A 64 49.35 -6.43 -41.44
N ALA A 65 48.81 -6.56 -40.22
CA ALA A 65 47.39 -6.30 -39.94
C ALA A 65 47.18 -4.81 -39.64
N PRO A 66 46.11 -4.17 -40.13
CA PRO A 66 45.79 -2.81 -39.73
C PRO A 66 45.38 -2.81 -38.24
N ASN A 67 46.05 -1.99 -37.44
CA ASN A 67 45.74 -1.72 -36.04
C ASN A 67 44.33 -1.13 -35.96
N VAL A 68 43.38 -1.91 -35.60
CA VAL A 68 42.06 -1.41 -35.20
C VAL A 68 42.17 -1.09 -33.69
N ASP A 69 42.23 0.17 -33.38
CA ASP A 69 42.29 0.67 -32.02
C ASP A 69 40.93 0.41 -31.33
N LEU A 70 40.87 -0.66 -30.56
CA LEU A 70 39.68 -1.07 -29.77
C LEU A 70 39.27 0.05 -28.81
N ASN A 71 40.21 0.87 -28.33
CA ASN A 71 39.91 2.01 -27.47
C ASN A 71 39.15 3.10 -28.22
N GLN A 72 39.42 3.29 -29.52
CA GLN A 72 38.70 4.24 -30.36
C GLN A 72 37.29 3.77 -30.70
N ALA A 73 37.08 2.45 -30.87
CA ALA A 73 35.76 1.87 -31.04
C ALA A 73 34.91 1.96 -29.75
N PHE A 74 35.54 1.76 -28.58
CA PHE A 74 34.89 1.96 -27.28
C PHE A 74 34.58 3.44 -27.01
N SER A 75 35.52 4.36 -27.32
CA SER A 75 35.29 5.80 -27.20
C SER A 75 34.14 6.28 -28.07
N ASN A 76 34.06 5.81 -29.31
CA ASN A 76 32.95 6.14 -30.21
C ASN A 76 31.59 5.58 -29.74
N ALA A 77 31.56 4.39 -29.14
CA ALA A 77 30.36 3.83 -28.56
C ALA A 77 29.89 4.58 -27.30
N THR A 78 30.84 5.02 -26.48
CA THR A 78 30.56 5.84 -25.28
C THR A 78 30.07 7.23 -25.69
N GLU A 79 30.69 7.86 -26.71
CA GLU A 79 30.28 9.17 -27.21
C GLU A 79 28.89 9.15 -27.87
N ILE A 80 28.54 8.06 -28.54
CA ILE A 80 27.17 7.83 -29.07
C ILE A 80 26.17 7.62 -27.90
N GLY A 81 26.55 6.88 -26.87
CA GLY A 81 25.75 6.70 -25.66
C GLY A 81 25.52 8.00 -24.89
N GLU A 82 26.57 8.84 -24.79
CA GLU A 82 26.46 10.15 -24.14
C GLU A 82 25.63 11.14 -24.97
N ARG A 83 25.78 11.19 -26.29
CA ARG A 83 24.91 12.00 -27.16
C ARG A 83 23.46 11.59 -27.10
N MET A 84 23.16 10.29 -27.08
CA MET A 84 21.78 9.79 -26.91
C MET A 84 21.23 10.12 -25.52
N SER A 85 22.07 10.11 -24.49
CA SER A 85 21.70 10.56 -23.13
C SER A 85 21.45 12.06 -23.08
N GLU A 86 22.17 12.89 -23.83
CA GLU A 86 21.96 14.35 -23.93
C GLU A 86 20.71 14.70 -24.76
N GLU A 87 20.44 14.00 -25.84
CA GLU A 87 19.20 14.18 -26.62
C GLU A 87 17.97 13.72 -25.84
N ALA A 88 18.07 12.64 -25.07
CA ALA A 88 17.06 12.23 -24.13
C ALA A 88 16.87 13.24 -22.98
N LYS A 89 17.95 13.85 -22.49
CA LYS A 89 17.91 14.95 -21.51
C LYS A 89 17.32 16.24 -22.11
N ALA A 90 17.60 16.56 -23.36
CA ALA A 90 17.03 17.73 -24.05
C ALA A 90 15.52 17.59 -24.29
N LEU A 91 15.03 16.38 -24.55
CA LEU A 91 13.59 16.04 -24.58
C LEU A 91 12.96 16.07 -23.19
N HIS A 92 13.74 15.88 -22.11
CA HIS A 92 13.29 15.92 -20.71
C HIS A 92 13.39 17.32 -20.07
N LEU A 93 14.07 18.29 -20.64
CA LEU A 93 14.23 19.65 -20.10
C LEU A 93 12.94 20.49 -20.07
N GLY A 94 11.81 19.96 -20.57
CA GLY A 94 10.46 20.51 -20.35
C GLY A 94 9.79 20.05 -19.05
N GLN A 95 10.39 19.15 -18.27
CA GLN A 95 9.75 18.50 -17.09
C GLN A 95 10.43 18.78 -15.74
N THR A 96 11.31 19.77 -15.65
CA THR A 96 12.04 20.06 -14.40
C THR A 96 11.23 20.88 -13.41
N ARG A 97 10.30 20.24 -12.69
CA ARG A 97 9.89 20.64 -11.32
C ARG A 97 9.14 19.54 -10.58
N SER A 98 8.74 18.46 -11.27
CA SER A 98 7.91 17.39 -10.71
C SER A 98 8.72 16.21 -10.11
N ASP A 99 9.96 16.01 -10.52
CA ASP A 99 10.70 14.78 -10.19
C ASP A 99 11.35 14.76 -8.79
N ARG A 100 11.35 15.89 -8.06
CA ARG A 100 11.81 15.90 -6.65
C ARG A 100 10.76 15.43 -5.63
N ILE A 101 9.51 15.25 -6.05
CA ILE A 101 8.41 14.86 -5.15
C ILE A 101 8.31 13.33 -5.00
N ALA A 102 8.90 12.55 -5.91
CA ALA A 102 8.80 11.08 -5.92
C ALA A 102 9.80 10.35 -4.99
N SER A 103 10.72 11.07 -4.32
CA SER A 103 11.81 10.42 -3.56
C SER A 103 11.53 10.18 -2.07
N VAL A 104 10.34 10.54 -1.55
CA VAL A 104 10.00 10.40 -0.12
C VAL A 104 9.09 9.19 0.15
N HIS A 105 8.56 8.52 -0.88
CA HIS A 105 7.85 7.26 -0.69
C HIS A 105 8.77 6.10 -1.05
N GLY A 106 9.45 5.56 -0.03
CA GLY A 106 10.13 4.27 -0.11
C GLY A 106 9.09 3.19 -0.40
N SER A 107 8.87 2.88 -1.66
CA SER A 107 8.10 1.72 -2.06
C SER A 107 8.68 1.09 -3.30
N CYS A 108 9.02 -0.17 -3.19
CA CYS A 108 9.58 -1.09 -4.15
C CYS A 108 8.57 -1.49 -5.26
N TYR A 109 7.82 -0.56 -5.84
CA TYR A 109 6.97 -0.80 -7.02
C TYR A 109 6.98 0.42 -7.94
N ARG A 110 8.08 0.59 -8.68
CA ARG A 110 8.03 1.32 -9.96
C ARG A 110 7.83 0.29 -11.07
N ALA A 111 6.62 -0.17 -11.29
CA ALA A 111 6.22 -0.52 -12.64
C ALA A 111 6.28 0.76 -13.47
N ASP A 112 6.78 0.67 -14.72
CA ASP A 112 6.86 1.78 -15.66
C ASP A 112 5.46 2.38 -15.93
N PHE A 113 5.01 3.26 -15.04
CA PHE A 113 3.77 4.00 -15.22
C PHE A 113 4.01 5.10 -16.25
N GLN A 114 3.69 4.83 -17.49
CA GLN A 114 3.57 5.88 -18.49
C GLN A 114 2.46 6.85 -18.07
N SER A 115 2.82 8.09 -17.84
CA SER A 115 1.85 9.15 -17.57
C SER A 115 0.91 9.29 -18.77
N SER A 116 -0.40 9.19 -18.52
CA SER A 116 -1.40 9.34 -19.58
C SER A 116 -1.44 10.80 -20.07
N PRO A 117 -1.35 11.05 -21.38
CA PRO A 117 -1.45 12.40 -21.93
C PRO A 117 -2.88 13.00 -21.81
N TYR A 118 -3.86 12.16 -21.48
CA TYR A 118 -5.26 12.56 -21.30
C TYR A 118 -5.58 13.04 -19.90
N LEU A 119 -4.65 12.84 -18.95
CA LEU A 119 -4.85 13.21 -17.55
C LEU A 119 -3.98 14.40 -17.17
N SER A 120 -4.46 15.20 -16.24
CA SER A 120 -3.62 16.18 -15.55
C SER A 120 -2.57 15.46 -14.69
N VAL A 121 -1.54 16.17 -14.20
CA VAL A 121 -0.57 15.63 -13.24
C VAL A 121 -1.28 15.01 -12.03
N ARG A 122 -2.28 15.70 -11.47
CA ARG A 122 -3.11 15.19 -10.36
C ARG A 122 -3.91 13.95 -10.76
N GLY A 123 -4.46 13.93 -11.98
CA GLY A 123 -5.18 12.78 -12.52
C GLY A 123 -4.29 11.54 -12.67
N ASN A 124 -3.07 11.72 -13.15
CA ASN A 124 -2.07 10.65 -13.22
C ASN A 124 -1.70 10.14 -11.82
N SER A 125 -1.48 11.03 -10.84
CA SER A 125 -1.23 10.63 -9.45
C SER A 125 -2.40 9.84 -8.87
N ALA A 126 -3.64 10.26 -9.13
CA ALA A 126 -4.83 9.54 -8.68
C ALA A 126 -4.94 8.14 -9.32
N SER A 127 -4.57 8.00 -10.60
CA SER A 127 -4.56 6.72 -11.31
C SER A 127 -3.53 5.76 -10.71
N ILE A 128 -2.32 6.24 -10.37
CA ILE A 128 -1.28 5.44 -9.71
C ILE A 128 -1.77 4.92 -8.34
N VAL A 129 -2.39 5.79 -7.56
CA VAL A 129 -2.95 5.40 -6.25
C VAL A 129 -3.98 4.28 -6.38
N TRP A 130 -4.81 4.29 -7.42
CA TRP A 130 -5.75 3.21 -7.72
C TRP A 130 -5.02 1.89 -7.97
N THR A 131 -4.11 1.87 -8.93
CA THR A 131 -3.46 0.63 -9.41
C THR A 131 -2.65 -0.07 -8.31
N SER A 132 -1.91 0.68 -7.49
CA SER A 132 -1.04 0.10 -6.46
C SER A 132 -1.78 -0.58 -5.30
N SER A 133 -3.08 -0.37 -5.15
CA SER A 133 -3.87 -0.86 -4.01
C SER A 133 -4.86 -1.96 -4.37
N GLU A 134 -4.97 -2.33 -5.64
CA GLU A 134 -6.10 -3.13 -6.14
C GLU A 134 -5.76 -4.59 -6.48
N GLU A 135 -4.47 -4.98 -6.61
CA GLU A 135 -4.08 -6.34 -7.05
C GLU A 135 -4.86 -7.46 -6.31
N GLY A 136 -4.84 -7.43 -4.98
CA GLY A 136 -5.54 -8.43 -4.17
C GLY A 136 -7.06 -8.30 -4.22
N TYR A 137 -7.58 -7.07 -4.39
CA TYR A 137 -9.03 -6.83 -4.45
C TYR A 137 -9.63 -7.24 -5.79
N GLU A 138 -8.95 -7.00 -6.91
CA GLU A 138 -9.41 -7.45 -8.23
C GLU A 138 -9.51 -8.97 -8.28
N VAL A 139 -8.46 -9.67 -7.84
CA VAL A 139 -8.45 -11.14 -7.77
C VAL A 139 -9.55 -11.65 -6.84
N TYR A 140 -9.73 -11.04 -5.66
CA TYR A 140 -10.81 -11.40 -4.73
C TYR A 140 -12.19 -11.14 -5.34
N HIS A 141 -12.40 -10.01 -6.01
CA HIS A 141 -13.72 -9.70 -6.59
C HIS A 141 -14.10 -10.64 -7.72
N ALA A 142 -13.11 -11.15 -8.47
CA ALA A 142 -13.34 -12.13 -9.52
C ALA A 142 -13.65 -13.55 -9.00
N ASP A 143 -13.20 -13.87 -7.76
CA ASP A 143 -13.27 -15.25 -7.22
C ASP A 143 -13.65 -15.27 -5.72
N LYS A 144 -14.76 -14.63 -5.35
CA LYS A 144 -15.24 -14.59 -3.95
C LYS A 144 -15.72 -15.94 -3.47
N TYR A 145 -15.31 -16.32 -2.26
CA TYR A 145 -15.90 -17.46 -1.55
C TYR A 145 -17.39 -17.26 -1.31
N ASP A 146 -18.18 -18.25 -1.68
CA ASP A 146 -19.59 -18.37 -1.36
C ASP A 146 -19.89 -19.83 -1.01
N GLU A 147 -20.58 -20.06 0.11
CA GLU A 147 -20.82 -21.40 0.65
C GLU A 147 -21.52 -22.32 -0.35
N ASP A 148 -22.46 -21.78 -1.13
CA ASP A 148 -23.31 -22.53 -2.05
C ASP A 148 -22.80 -22.47 -3.50
N LYS A 149 -22.26 -21.31 -3.93
CA LYS A 149 -21.95 -21.04 -5.35
C LYS A 149 -20.48 -21.17 -5.69
N ASN A 150 -19.57 -20.89 -4.75
CA ASN A 150 -18.13 -20.93 -4.95
C ASN A 150 -17.37 -21.32 -3.66
N PRO A 151 -17.47 -22.55 -3.18
CA PRO A 151 -16.83 -23.00 -1.94
C PRO A 151 -15.30 -23.06 -2.04
N SER A 152 -14.74 -23.03 -3.26
CA SER A 152 -13.30 -22.98 -3.50
C SER A 152 -12.76 -21.54 -3.63
N GLY A 153 -13.60 -20.54 -3.59
CA GLY A 153 -13.23 -19.14 -3.77
C GLY A 153 -12.39 -18.56 -2.65
N ILE A 154 -11.98 -17.31 -2.83
CA ILE A 154 -11.09 -16.58 -1.92
C ILE A 154 -11.83 -16.15 -0.67
N ILE A 155 -11.32 -16.53 0.50
CA ILE A 155 -11.75 -16.03 1.80
C ILE A 155 -11.01 -14.72 2.08
N ASN A 156 -11.77 -13.63 2.23
CA ASN A 156 -11.20 -12.33 2.53
C ASN A 156 -11.09 -12.12 4.05
N LEU A 157 -9.86 -12.26 4.57
CA LEU A 157 -9.45 -11.94 5.94
C LEU A 157 -8.54 -10.71 5.98
N GLY A 158 -8.48 -9.93 4.89
CA GLY A 158 -7.72 -8.69 4.79
C GLY A 158 -8.55 -7.43 5.04
N THR A 159 -9.81 -7.39 4.55
CA THR A 159 -10.67 -6.22 4.70
C THR A 159 -11.30 -6.14 6.08
N SER A 160 -11.08 -5.02 6.78
CA SER A 160 -11.65 -4.80 8.12
C SER A 160 -13.16 -4.55 8.07
N GLU A 161 -13.93 -5.63 7.98
CA GLU A 161 -15.38 -5.66 8.04
C GLU A 161 -15.86 -6.62 9.11
N ASN A 162 -16.85 -6.20 9.89
CA ASN A 162 -17.49 -7.08 10.88
C ASN A 162 -18.63 -7.86 10.21
N LYS A 163 -18.35 -9.10 9.81
CA LYS A 163 -19.33 -9.99 9.18
C LYS A 163 -20.14 -10.80 10.19
N LEU A 164 -19.82 -10.70 11.48
CA LEU A 164 -20.46 -11.46 12.55
C LEU A 164 -21.88 -10.97 12.87
N CYS A 165 -22.19 -9.68 12.58
CA CYS A 165 -23.44 -9.07 12.99
C CYS A 165 -24.33 -8.59 11.82
N PHE A 166 -24.09 -9.08 10.59
CA PHE A 166 -24.94 -8.74 9.43
C PHE A 166 -26.39 -9.16 9.61
N ASP A 167 -26.65 -10.30 10.28
CA ASP A 167 -27.99 -10.78 10.62
C ASP A 167 -28.76 -9.77 11.47
N LEU A 168 -28.14 -9.26 12.55
CA LEU A 168 -28.74 -8.29 13.45
C LEU A 168 -28.97 -6.95 12.77
N MET A 169 -27.96 -6.46 12.04
CA MET A 169 -28.04 -5.18 11.35
C MET A 169 -29.05 -5.21 10.20
N SER A 170 -29.06 -6.27 9.38
CA SER A 170 -30.06 -6.42 8.32
C SER A 170 -31.47 -6.42 8.89
N LYS A 171 -31.72 -7.21 9.94
CA LYS A 171 -33.03 -7.25 10.62
C LYS A 171 -33.43 -5.88 11.19
N LYS A 172 -32.47 -5.14 11.79
CA LYS A 172 -32.73 -3.81 12.35
C LYS A 172 -33.05 -2.80 11.27
N LEU A 173 -32.22 -2.71 10.23
CA LEU A 173 -32.32 -1.69 9.17
C LEU A 173 -33.50 -1.91 8.21
N THR A 174 -34.11 -3.11 8.21
CA THR A 174 -35.30 -3.41 7.38
C THR A 174 -36.63 -3.11 8.10
N GLN A 175 -36.61 -2.78 9.40
CA GLN A 175 -37.83 -2.38 10.12
C GLN A 175 -38.51 -1.19 9.45
N SER A 176 -39.84 -1.14 9.45
CA SER A 176 -40.62 -0.06 8.81
C SER A 176 -40.28 1.33 9.37
N SER A 177 -40.06 1.42 10.68
CA SER A 177 -39.64 2.66 11.36
C SER A 177 -38.31 3.21 10.88
N MET A 178 -37.46 2.39 10.27
CA MET A 178 -36.15 2.78 9.69
C MET A 178 -36.25 3.30 8.24
N ASN A 179 -37.42 3.17 7.60
CA ASN A 179 -37.58 3.39 6.15
C ASN A 179 -38.60 4.48 5.81
N LEU A 180 -38.84 5.39 6.74
CA LEU A 180 -39.67 6.57 6.49
C LEU A 180 -38.95 7.51 5.50
N ILE A 181 -39.67 7.95 4.46
CA ILE A 181 -39.21 8.95 3.50
C ILE A 181 -40.22 10.11 3.52
N GLU A 182 -39.85 11.17 4.23
CA GLU A 182 -40.63 12.42 4.23
C GLU A 182 -40.08 13.36 3.15
N PRO A 183 -40.89 14.29 2.64
CA PRO A 183 -40.46 15.25 1.63
C PRO A 183 -39.21 16.05 2.00
N SER A 184 -39.02 16.36 3.27
CA SER A 184 -37.82 17.03 3.81
C SER A 184 -36.54 16.25 3.60
N LEU A 185 -36.60 14.90 3.55
CA LEU A 185 -35.44 14.03 3.33
C LEU A 185 -35.03 13.92 1.85
N LEU A 186 -35.89 14.39 0.95
CA LEU A 186 -35.67 14.42 -0.51
C LEU A 186 -35.08 15.76 -0.97
N GLN A 187 -35.03 16.76 -0.09
CA GLN A 187 -34.43 18.05 -0.37
C GLN A 187 -32.95 18.09 0.01
N TYR A 188 -32.24 19.08 -0.55
CA TYR A 188 -30.86 19.33 -0.12
C TYR A 188 -30.83 19.72 1.37
N PRO A 189 -30.03 19.01 2.21
CA PRO A 189 -29.90 19.34 3.63
C PRO A 189 -28.91 20.51 3.85
N ASP A 190 -28.81 20.97 5.11
CA ASP A 190 -27.60 21.68 5.57
C ASP A 190 -26.37 20.81 5.25
N TRP A 191 -25.32 21.40 4.67
CA TRP A 191 -24.11 20.69 4.27
C TRP A 191 -23.38 20.01 5.45
N LYS A 192 -23.67 20.41 6.67
CA LYS A 192 -23.23 19.71 7.90
C LYS A 192 -24.02 18.42 8.17
N GLY A 193 -25.09 18.17 7.46
CA GLY A 193 -26.10 17.15 7.70
C GLY A 193 -27.32 17.69 8.44
N HIS A 194 -28.44 16.96 8.39
CA HIS A 194 -29.69 17.34 9.07
C HIS A 194 -29.49 17.54 10.57
N LEU A 195 -30.11 18.56 11.14
CA LEU A 195 -29.98 18.90 12.56
C LEU A 195 -30.36 17.72 13.48
N PHE A 196 -31.50 17.06 13.18
CA PHE A 196 -31.97 15.93 13.99
C PHE A 196 -30.97 14.77 14.07
N VAL A 197 -30.17 14.55 13.01
CA VAL A 197 -29.11 13.51 13.02
C VAL A 197 -27.92 13.97 13.83
N ARG A 198 -27.50 15.21 13.63
CA ARG A 198 -26.38 15.80 14.41
C ARG A 198 -26.66 15.82 15.91
N GLU A 199 -27.93 16.04 16.30
CA GLU A 199 -28.37 15.92 17.69
C GLU A 199 -28.28 14.49 18.21
N GLU A 200 -28.71 13.48 17.41
CA GLU A 200 -28.59 12.08 17.83
C GLU A 200 -27.11 11.62 17.90
N VAL A 201 -26.28 12.08 16.97
CA VAL A 201 -24.82 11.83 17.03
C VAL A 201 -24.22 12.46 18.27
N ALA A 202 -24.53 13.70 18.58
CA ALA A 202 -24.04 14.37 19.79
C ALA A 202 -24.46 13.62 21.06
N ARG A 203 -25.74 13.21 21.16
CA ARG A 203 -26.23 12.37 22.27
C ARG A 203 -25.55 11.00 22.33
N PHE A 204 -25.32 10.38 21.15
CA PHE A 204 -24.64 9.08 21.04
C PHE A 204 -23.19 9.18 21.53
N LEU A 205 -22.42 10.11 21.00
CA LEU A 205 -21.04 10.31 21.41
C LEU A 205 -20.95 10.71 22.90
N THR A 206 -21.84 11.58 23.40
CA THR A 206 -21.87 11.91 24.84
C THR A 206 -21.96 10.65 25.71
N TYR A 207 -22.82 9.70 25.34
CA TYR A 207 -23.05 8.50 26.13
C TYR A 207 -21.90 7.49 26.02
N TYR A 208 -21.49 7.14 24.78
CA TYR A 208 -20.54 6.05 24.58
C TYR A 208 -19.08 6.46 24.76
N SER A 209 -18.73 7.71 24.50
CA SER A 209 -17.40 8.24 24.83
C SER A 209 -17.27 8.67 26.30
N LYS A 210 -18.35 8.55 27.09
CA LYS A 210 -18.41 9.04 28.47
C LYS A 210 -18.00 10.50 28.58
N ALA A 211 -18.42 11.33 27.62
CA ALA A 211 -17.99 12.71 27.54
C ALA A 211 -18.24 13.46 28.86
N ALA A 212 -17.26 14.24 29.31
CA ALA A 212 -17.30 15.01 30.57
C ALA A 212 -18.47 16.01 30.62
N ALA A 213 -18.96 16.46 29.47
CA ALA A 213 -20.12 17.32 29.34
C ALA A 213 -20.95 16.94 28.11
N PRO A 214 -22.28 17.25 28.07
CA PRO A 214 -23.12 16.99 26.89
C PRO A 214 -22.56 17.67 25.64
N LEU A 215 -22.32 16.86 24.60
CA LEU A 215 -21.84 17.34 23.32
C LEU A 215 -22.95 18.05 22.56
N LYS A 216 -22.60 19.03 21.71
CA LYS A 216 -23.56 19.88 21.01
C LYS A 216 -23.62 19.57 19.53
N ALA A 217 -24.82 19.55 18.97
CA ALA A 217 -25.06 19.30 17.54
C ALA A 217 -24.41 20.34 16.60
N GLU A 218 -24.18 21.57 17.08
CA GLU A 218 -23.48 22.61 16.34
C GLU A 218 -22.03 22.27 16.02
N ASN A 219 -21.43 21.38 16.81
CA ASN A 219 -20.05 20.92 16.71
C ASN A 219 -19.91 19.59 15.92
N VAL A 220 -21.01 19.10 15.33
CA VAL A 220 -21.05 17.84 14.56
C VAL A 220 -21.18 18.12 13.08
N ILE A 221 -20.37 17.44 12.27
CA ILE A 221 -20.49 17.38 10.81
C ILE A 221 -20.59 15.91 10.36
N LEU A 222 -21.39 15.67 9.33
CA LEU A 222 -21.63 14.36 8.73
C LEU A 222 -21.11 14.32 7.29
N LEU A 223 -20.22 13.38 6.97
CA LEU A 223 -19.79 13.10 5.60
C LEU A 223 -19.89 11.60 5.29
N ASN A 224 -19.77 11.24 4.02
CA ASN A 224 -19.92 9.87 3.51
C ASN A 224 -18.75 8.94 3.91
N GLY A 225 -18.50 8.82 5.20
CA GLY A 225 -17.51 7.96 5.85
C GLY A 225 -16.28 8.72 6.32
N CYS A 226 -15.50 8.09 7.22
CA CYS A 226 -14.33 8.72 7.82
C CYS A 226 -13.23 9.05 6.81
N GLY A 227 -13.11 8.30 5.70
CA GLY A 227 -12.18 8.63 4.63
C GLY A 227 -12.40 10.04 4.05
N SER A 228 -13.67 10.42 3.81
CA SER A 228 -14.01 11.77 3.35
C SER A 228 -13.70 12.84 4.39
N LEU A 229 -13.83 12.52 5.68
CA LEU A 229 -13.45 13.42 6.78
C LEU A 229 -11.94 13.63 6.83
N PHE A 230 -11.13 12.58 6.65
CA PHE A 230 -9.68 12.71 6.54
C PHE A 230 -9.28 13.60 5.35
N SER A 231 -9.89 13.39 4.17
CA SER A 231 -9.62 14.21 2.99
C SER A 231 -10.03 15.68 3.21
N ALA A 232 -11.20 15.92 3.79
CA ALA A 232 -11.67 17.28 4.08
C ALA A 232 -10.78 17.97 5.12
N LEU A 233 -10.41 17.29 6.21
CA LEU A 233 -9.51 17.84 7.24
C LEU A 233 -8.11 18.10 6.68
N ALA A 234 -7.59 17.23 5.82
CA ALA A 234 -6.31 17.45 5.17
C ALA A 234 -6.31 18.76 4.36
N MET A 235 -7.36 18.99 3.56
CA MET A 235 -7.48 20.19 2.74
C MET A 235 -7.81 21.47 3.54
N VAL A 236 -8.41 21.34 4.73
CA VAL A 236 -8.77 22.49 5.59
C VAL A 236 -7.63 22.89 6.51
N LEU A 237 -6.80 21.92 6.94
CA LEU A 237 -5.76 22.15 7.95
C LEU A 237 -4.36 22.29 7.36
N CYS A 238 -4.13 21.81 6.14
CA CYS A 238 -2.83 21.81 5.49
C CYS A 238 -2.89 22.47 4.12
N ASP A 239 -1.82 23.19 3.77
CA ASP A 239 -1.53 23.54 2.39
C ASP A 239 -0.84 22.36 1.67
N PRO A 240 -0.82 22.35 0.32
CA PRO A 240 -0.07 21.33 -0.43
C PRO A 240 1.38 21.24 0.05
N ASP A 241 1.90 20.01 0.17
CA ASP A 241 3.25 19.68 0.66
C ASP A 241 3.49 19.87 2.17
N GLU A 242 2.55 20.43 2.93
CA GLU A 242 2.56 20.32 4.39
C GLU A 242 2.19 18.89 4.83
N ALA A 243 2.33 18.55 6.11
CA ALA A 243 2.23 17.19 6.58
C ALA A 243 1.40 17.01 7.86
N PHE A 244 0.89 15.79 8.04
CA PHE A 244 0.49 15.26 9.34
C PHE A 244 1.52 14.27 9.88
N LEU A 245 1.75 14.30 11.18
CA LEU A 245 2.52 13.31 11.92
C LEU A 245 1.60 12.12 12.27
N ILE A 246 2.08 10.89 12.09
CA ILE A 246 1.34 9.66 12.41
C ILE A 246 2.30 8.56 12.86
N ALA A 247 1.88 7.73 13.81
CA ALA A 247 2.66 6.56 14.22
C ALA A 247 2.49 5.39 13.22
N THR A 248 3.57 4.67 12.91
CA THR A 248 3.52 3.47 12.04
C THR A 248 3.77 2.20 12.85
N PRO A 249 3.11 1.05 12.52
CA PRO A 249 2.16 0.88 11.43
C PRO A 249 0.80 1.53 11.69
N PHE A 250 0.09 1.93 10.63
CA PHE A 250 -1.24 2.53 10.72
C PHE A 250 -2.13 2.10 9.53
N TYR A 251 -3.42 2.41 9.56
CA TYR A 251 -4.34 2.12 8.46
C TYR A 251 -3.94 2.87 7.18
N GLY A 252 -3.33 2.15 6.22
CA GLY A 252 -2.76 2.73 5.00
C GLY A 252 -3.74 3.52 4.11
N GLY A 253 -5.05 3.31 4.27
CA GLY A 253 -6.05 4.14 3.59
C GLY A 253 -5.98 5.63 3.98
N ILE A 254 -5.38 5.98 5.11
CA ILE A 254 -5.19 7.38 5.53
C ILE A 254 -4.22 8.09 4.58
N SER A 255 -3.12 7.45 4.18
CA SER A 255 -2.16 8.00 3.20
C SER A 255 -2.88 8.47 1.94
N ARG A 256 -3.73 7.60 1.38
CA ARG A 256 -4.56 7.91 0.22
C ARG A 256 -5.53 9.06 0.48
N ASN A 257 -6.21 9.04 1.62
CA ASN A 257 -7.22 10.05 1.94
C ASN A 257 -6.63 11.46 2.05
N VAL A 258 -5.42 11.60 2.61
CA VAL A 258 -4.79 12.92 2.80
C VAL A 258 -4.04 13.39 1.55
N SER A 259 -3.50 12.47 0.75
CA SER A 259 -2.71 12.82 -0.43
C SER A 259 -3.55 13.09 -1.69
N LEU A 260 -4.63 12.28 -1.91
CA LEU A 260 -5.37 12.26 -3.18
C LEU A 260 -5.93 13.63 -3.60
N CYS A 261 -6.52 14.37 -2.67
CA CYS A 261 -7.13 15.67 -2.95
C CYS A 261 -6.25 16.84 -2.52
N GLY A 262 -5.58 16.71 -1.38
CA GLY A 262 -4.84 17.79 -0.72
C GLY A 262 -3.35 17.84 -1.03
N ASN A 263 -2.77 16.78 -1.59
CA ASN A 263 -1.32 16.60 -1.70
C ASN A 263 -0.60 16.80 -0.34
N VAL A 264 -1.25 16.35 0.74
CA VAL A 264 -0.73 16.42 2.11
C VAL A 264 0.13 15.19 2.36
N LYS A 265 1.30 15.40 2.94
CA LYS A 265 2.28 14.35 3.27
C LYS A 265 1.99 13.74 4.63
N LEU A 266 2.59 12.57 4.88
CA LEU A 266 2.65 11.97 6.20
C LEU A 266 4.11 11.89 6.66
N VAL A 267 4.34 12.28 7.91
CA VAL A 267 5.60 12.11 8.63
C VAL A 267 5.43 10.96 9.61
N TYR A 268 6.33 10.00 9.56
CA TYR A 268 6.18 8.74 10.28
C TYR A 268 6.95 8.74 11.61
N ALA A 269 6.24 8.50 12.71
CA ALA A 269 6.84 8.13 13.99
C ALA A 269 6.91 6.59 14.05
N TYR A 270 8.07 6.03 13.74
CA TYR A 270 8.28 4.59 13.68
C TYR A 270 8.19 3.94 15.05
N LEU A 271 7.38 2.88 15.14
CA LEU A 271 7.26 2.05 16.34
C LEU A 271 8.07 0.76 16.17
N ASP A 272 8.76 0.37 17.24
CA ASP A 272 9.62 -0.82 17.22
C ASP A 272 8.82 -2.07 17.60
N SER A 273 9.03 -3.18 16.90
CA SER A 273 8.43 -4.48 17.22
C SER A 273 9.03 -5.09 18.50
N GLN A 274 10.20 -4.64 18.91
CA GLN A 274 10.87 -5.04 20.13
C GLN A 274 10.64 -4.03 21.25
N VAL A 275 10.59 -4.52 22.48
CA VAL A 275 10.52 -3.66 23.67
C VAL A 275 11.91 -3.09 23.92
N THR A 276 12.08 -1.79 23.69
CA THR A 276 13.36 -1.09 23.83
C THR A 276 13.19 0.20 24.63
N GLY A 277 14.22 0.58 25.35
CA GLY A 277 14.25 1.85 26.11
C GLY A 277 13.17 1.92 27.19
N SER A 278 12.34 2.96 27.14
CA SER A 278 11.22 3.19 28.08
C SER A 278 9.92 2.48 27.68
N CYS A 279 9.92 1.75 26.55
CA CYS A 279 8.71 1.05 26.09
C CYS A 279 8.41 -0.16 27.00
N THR A 280 7.13 -0.38 27.31
CA THR A 280 6.66 -1.53 28.10
C THR A 280 5.97 -2.60 27.26
N ARG A 281 5.72 -2.31 26.00
CA ARG A 281 5.09 -3.23 25.02
C ARG A 281 5.62 -3.02 23.61
N PRO A 282 5.55 -4.05 22.73
CA PRO A 282 5.86 -3.89 21.31
C PRO A 282 4.99 -2.81 20.66
N PHE A 283 5.54 -2.10 19.70
CA PHE A 283 4.87 -1.04 18.94
C PHE A 283 4.26 0.08 19.80
N GLN A 284 4.85 0.37 20.95
CA GLN A 284 4.35 1.43 21.82
C GLN A 284 4.68 2.80 21.25
N LEU A 285 3.66 3.66 21.10
CA LEU A 285 3.84 5.08 20.86
C LEU A 285 4.32 5.76 22.13
N THR A 286 5.30 6.66 22.00
CA THR A 286 5.78 7.53 23.09
C THR A 286 5.94 8.96 22.59
N VAL A 287 5.90 9.93 23.51
CA VAL A 287 6.13 11.34 23.18
C VAL A 287 7.53 11.56 22.56
N ASP A 288 8.53 10.77 22.98
CA ASP A 288 9.89 10.91 22.43
C ASP A 288 9.97 10.48 20.97
N LYS A 289 9.23 9.43 20.57
CA LYS A 289 9.11 9.04 19.14
C LYS A 289 8.43 10.14 18.33
N LEU A 290 7.37 10.75 18.85
CA LEU A 290 6.70 11.89 18.21
C LEU A 290 7.64 13.09 18.06
N LYS A 291 8.40 13.43 19.12
CA LYS A 291 9.39 14.52 19.08
C LYS A 291 10.47 14.28 18.03
N LYS A 292 11.02 13.06 18.02
CA LYS A 292 12.05 12.70 17.05
C LYS A 292 11.55 12.88 15.62
N ALA A 293 10.41 12.28 15.28
CA ALA A 293 9.83 12.38 13.94
C ALA A 293 9.51 13.82 13.54
N LEU A 294 9.02 14.65 14.48
CA LEU A 294 8.78 16.06 14.22
C LEU A 294 10.07 16.84 13.98
N GLN A 295 11.14 16.57 14.76
CA GLN A 295 12.44 17.20 14.58
C GLN A 295 13.10 16.82 13.26
N ASP A 296 13.04 15.54 12.90
CA ASP A 296 13.55 15.01 11.62
C ASP A 296 12.84 15.72 10.45
N ALA A 297 11.51 15.79 10.47
CA ALA A 297 10.72 16.50 9.46
C ALA A 297 11.07 18.00 9.36
N GLN A 298 11.25 18.67 10.50
CA GLN A 298 11.64 20.08 10.55
C GLN A 298 13.03 20.31 9.96
N SER A 299 13.97 19.38 10.19
CA SER A 299 15.33 19.45 9.61
C SER A 299 15.31 19.30 8.09
N GLU A 300 14.33 18.59 7.54
CA GLU A 300 14.07 18.43 6.11
C GLU A 300 13.24 19.56 5.50
N GLY A 301 12.85 20.55 6.30
CA GLY A 301 12.02 21.69 5.88
C GLY A 301 10.54 21.35 5.68
N VAL A 302 10.07 20.20 6.19
CA VAL A 302 8.68 19.79 6.12
C VAL A 302 7.89 20.43 7.27
N LYS A 303 6.85 21.17 6.92
CA LYS A 303 5.98 21.80 7.91
C LYS A 303 4.86 20.85 8.33
N VAL A 304 4.90 20.41 9.58
CA VAL A 304 3.88 19.54 10.17
C VAL A 304 2.76 20.41 10.77
N ARG A 305 1.51 20.11 10.40
CA ARG A 305 0.32 20.86 10.83
C ARG A 305 -0.51 20.16 11.89
N GLY A 306 -0.37 18.84 12.01
CA GLY A 306 -1.18 18.09 12.96
C GLY A 306 -0.64 16.69 13.21
N LEU A 307 -1.23 16.04 14.20
CA LEU A 307 -1.00 14.67 14.63
C LEU A 307 -2.27 13.86 14.39
N ILE A 308 -2.13 12.67 13.81
CA ILE A 308 -3.21 11.69 13.66
C ILE A 308 -3.01 10.58 14.70
N LEU A 309 -4.03 10.34 15.53
CA LEU A 309 -4.10 9.25 16.51
C LEU A 309 -5.26 8.32 16.15
N LEU A 310 -5.02 7.01 16.16
CA LEU A 310 -6.05 5.99 16.01
C LEU A 310 -6.28 5.32 17.38
N ASN A 311 -7.49 5.34 17.88
CA ASN A 311 -7.82 4.79 19.20
C ASN A 311 -9.22 4.15 19.23
N PRO A 312 -9.35 2.81 19.26
CA PRO A 312 -8.31 1.78 19.20
C PRO A 312 -7.49 1.79 17.91
N GLN A 313 -6.20 1.46 18.03
CA GLN A 313 -5.22 1.56 16.96
C GLN A 313 -5.37 0.41 15.95
N ASN A 314 -5.35 0.73 14.66
CA ASN A 314 -5.35 -0.22 13.55
C ASN A 314 -4.00 -0.11 12.79
N PRO A 315 -3.18 -1.19 12.72
CA PRO A 315 -3.55 -2.61 12.86
C PRO A 315 -3.27 -3.25 14.22
N LEU A 316 -2.72 -2.54 15.20
CA LEU A 316 -2.16 -3.14 16.42
C LEU A 316 -3.22 -3.61 17.42
N GLY A 317 -4.41 -3.01 17.44
CA GLY A 317 -5.45 -3.27 18.44
C GLY A 317 -5.18 -2.63 19.82
N ASP A 318 -4.18 -1.76 19.92
CA ASP A 318 -3.86 -1.04 21.15
C ASP A 318 -4.92 0.00 21.48
N ILE A 319 -5.17 0.18 22.77
CA ILE A 319 -6.00 1.24 23.35
C ILE A 319 -5.07 2.13 24.17
N TYR A 320 -5.16 3.44 23.97
CA TYR A 320 -4.40 4.39 24.78
C TYR A 320 -5.10 4.64 26.11
N SER A 321 -4.33 4.69 27.19
CA SER A 321 -4.79 5.16 28.49
C SER A 321 -5.06 6.67 28.46
N LEU A 322 -5.86 7.18 29.40
CA LEU A 322 -6.09 8.62 29.53
C LEU A 322 -4.78 9.40 29.73
N SER A 323 -3.80 8.82 30.45
CA SER A 323 -2.49 9.44 30.64
C SER A 323 -1.71 9.54 29.32
N GLU A 324 -1.67 8.47 28.51
CA GLU A 324 -1.01 8.49 27.20
C GLU A 324 -1.70 9.52 26.27
N LEU A 325 -3.04 9.53 26.24
CA LEU A 325 -3.79 10.52 25.45
C LEU A 325 -3.50 11.96 25.91
N GLN A 326 -3.45 12.20 27.23
CA GLN A 326 -3.09 13.51 27.79
C GLN A 326 -1.69 13.94 27.33
N ASP A 327 -0.70 13.04 27.41
CA ASP A 327 0.69 13.33 27.04
C ASP A 327 0.81 13.66 25.53
N TYR A 328 0.07 12.94 24.65
CA TYR A 328 0.07 13.21 23.22
C TYR A 328 -0.62 14.53 22.87
N LEU A 329 -1.73 14.85 23.54
CA LEU A 329 -2.43 16.13 23.36
C LEU A 329 -1.61 17.32 23.89
N GLU A 330 -0.92 17.16 25.02
CA GLU A 330 0.00 18.19 25.55
C GLU A 330 1.24 18.37 24.66
N PHE A 331 1.75 17.30 24.06
CA PHE A 331 2.79 17.38 23.03
C PHE A 331 2.28 18.21 21.84
N ALA A 332 1.12 17.87 21.29
CA ALA A 332 0.54 18.58 20.17
C ALA A 332 0.30 20.07 20.47
N LYS A 333 -0.23 20.39 21.64
CA LYS A 333 -0.43 21.77 22.10
C LYS A 333 0.88 22.56 22.14
N ARG A 334 1.95 21.98 22.69
CA ARG A 334 3.28 22.64 22.77
C ARG A 334 3.87 22.97 21.41
N HIS A 335 3.52 22.18 20.39
CA HIS A 335 3.98 22.37 19.03
C HIS A 335 2.93 22.98 18.10
N GLU A 336 1.82 23.50 18.66
CA GLU A 336 0.69 24.12 17.94
C GLU A 336 0.10 23.24 16.85
N LEU A 337 0.12 21.90 17.03
CA LEU A 337 -0.42 20.93 16.08
C LEU A 337 -1.91 20.70 16.31
N HIS A 338 -2.66 20.55 15.23
CA HIS A 338 -3.99 19.96 15.29
C HIS A 338 -3.90 18.48 15.64
N VAL A 339 -4.90 17.92 16.33
CA VAL A 339 -4.98 16.49 16.61
C VAL A 339 -6.27 15.94 16.02
N ILE A 340 -6.13 14.98 15.11
CA ILE A 340 -7.24 14.20 14.57
C ILE A 340 -7.23 12.85 15.29
N VAL A 341 -8.27 12.57 16.06
CA VAL A 341 -8.43 11.32 16.80
C VAL A 341 -9.49 10.46 16.10
N ASP A 342 -9.06 9.36 15.52
CA ASP A 342 -9.95 8.39 14.87
C ASP A 342 -10.38 7.32 15.87
N GLU A 343 -11.63 7.44 16.37
CA GLU A 343 -12.25 6.56 17.34
C GLU A 343 -13.26 5.59 16.69
N ILE A 344 -13.07 5.23 15.43
CA ILE A 344 -14.01 4.41 14.64
C ILE A 344 -14.23 3.01 15.22
N TYR A 345 -13.35 2.52 16.09
CA TYR A 345 -13.44 1.24 16.79
C TYR A 345 -13.85 1.37 18.27
N MET A 346 -14.40 2.52 18.67
CA MET A 346 -14.77 2.85 20.05
C MET A 346 -15.59 1.76 20.76
N LEU A 347 -16.55 1.13 20.06
CA LEU A 347 -17.42 0.08 20.60
C LEU A 347 -16.95 -1.34 20.24
N SER A 348 -15.79 -1.49 19.66
CA SER A 348 -15.23 -2.78 19.23
C SER A 348 -14.23 -3.35 20.25
N VAL A 349 -14.32 -2.97 21.51
CA VAL A 349 -13.59 -3.56 22.63
C VAL A 349 -14.45 -4.69 23.18
N PHE A 350 -13.97 -5.93 23.07
CA PHE A 350 -14.77 -7.14 23.29
C PHE A 350 -14.34 -7.95 24.54
N ASP A 351 -13.37 -7.48 25.29
CA ASP A 351 -12.96 -8.10 26.55
C ASP A 351 -13.07 -7.12 27.71
N ASP A 352 -13.71 -7.56 28.81
CA ASP A 352 -13.97 -6.73 29.98
C ASP A 352 -12.69 -6.31 30.74
N SER A 353 -11.55 -6.95 30.45
CA SER A 353 -10.25 -6.59 31.01
C SER A 353 -9.66 -5.30 30.40
N ALA A 354 -10.20 -4.86 29.26
CA ALA A 354 -9.74 -3.67 28.54
C ALA A 354 -10.81 -2.56 28.59
N THR A 355 -10.39 -1.34 28.85
CA THR A 355 -11.29 -0.19 28.89
C THR A 355 -10.89 0.81 27.80
N PHE A 356 -11.84 1.16 26.94
CA PHE A 356 -11.67 2.24 25.98
C PHE A 356 -11.82 3.60 26.68
N HIS A 357 -10.92 4.53 26.36
CA HIS A 357 -10.98 5.91 26.78
C HIS A 357 -11.02 6.81 25.54
N SER A 358 -12.05 7.66 25.45
CA SER A 358 -12.13 8.70 24.43
C SER A 358 -11.42 9.97 24.91
N VAL A 359 -10.87 10.75 24.00
CA VAL A 359 -10.38 12.10 24.35
C VAL A 359 -11.53 13.01 24.85
N LEU A 360 -12.77 12.70 24.48
CA LEU A 360 -13.97 13.43 24.94
C LEU A 360 -14.34 13.12 26.40
N GLU A 361 -13.78 12.06 27.01
CA GLU A 361 -13.93 11.75 28.44
C GLU A 361 -13.14 12.72 29.32
N MET A 362 -12.17 13.44 28.78
CA MET A 362 -11.35 14.37 29.55
C MET A 362 -12.16 15.60 30.00
N ASP A 363 -12.10 15.92 31.28
CA ASP A 363 -12.73 17.13 31.85
C ASP A 363 -12.25 18.39 31.13
N ARG A 364 -10.99 18.43 30.73
CA ARG A 364 -10.37 19.55 30.04
C ARG A 364 -9.36 19.06 29.01
N LEU A 365 -9.69 19.26 27.73
CA LEU A 365 -8.74 19.06 26.62
C LEU A 365 -7.60 20.09 26.70
N PRO A 366 -6.34 19.70 26.47
CA PRO A 366 -5.21 20.63 26.42
C PRO A 366 -5.38 21.79 25.43
N ASP A 367 -5.83 21.50 24.21
CA ASP A 367 -6.23 22.49 23.21
C ASP A 367 -7.54 22.08 22.53
N PRO A 368 -8.69 22.53 23.02
CA PRO A 368 -9.99 22.18 22.48
C PRO A 368 -10.24 22.68 21.05
N GLN A 369 -9.55 23.76 20.64
CA GLN A 369 -9.69 24.33 19.31
C GLN A 369 -8.90 23.56 18.25
N ARG A 370 -7.91 22.77 18.65
CA ARG A 370 -7.10 21.95 17.76
C ARG A 370 -7.34 20.43 17.93
N THR A 371 -8.36 20.03 18.69
CA THR A 371 -8.73 18.61 18.87
C THR A 371 -9.99 18.27 18.07
N HIS A 372 -9.91 17.26 17.21
CA HIS A 372 -10.96 16.86 16.27
C HIS A 372 -11.17 15.35 16.36
N VAL A 373 -12.38 14.91 16.68
CA VAL A 373 -12.71 13.48 16.84
C VAL A 373 -13.51 12.99 15.67
N ILE A 374 -13.05 11.90 15.04
CA ILE A 374 -13.73 11.21 13.95
C ILE A 374 -14.33 9.91 14.49
N TRP A 375 -15.58 9.64 14.12
CA TRP A 375 -16.27 8.38 14.38
C TRP A 375 -17.21 8.05 13.22
N GLY A 376 -17.65 6.79 13.12
CA GLY A 376 -18.62 6.37 12.11
C GLY A 376 -19.16 4.96 12.34
N VAL A 377 -20.23 4.60 11.63
CA VAL A 377 -20.93 3.32 11.80
C VAL A 377 -20.24 2.13 11.12
N SER A 378 -19.22 2.39 10.30
CA SER A 378 -18.61 1.37 9.43
C SER A 378 -18.09 0.17 10.18
N LYS A 379 -17.50 0.38 11.36
CA LYS A 379 -16.87 -0.67 12.16
C LYS A 379 -17.76 -1.10 13.31
N ASP A 380 -18.10 -0.18 14.18
CA ASP A 380 -18.86 -0.44 15.39
C ASP A 380 -20.26 -1.02 15.13
N PHE A 381 -20.87 -0.74 13.97
CA PHE A 381 -22.18 -1.25 13.59
C PHE A 381 -22.18 -2.20 12.38
N ALA A 382 -21.05 -2.80 12.03
CA ALA A 382 -20.99 -3.74 10.90
C ALA A 382 -21.59 -3.17 9.58
N ALA A 383 -21.44 -1.86 9.33
CA ALA A 383 -22.19 -1.14 8.31
C ALA A 383 -21.27 -0.29 7.40
N SER A 384 -20.13 -0.86 6.97
CA SER A 384 -19.13 -0.16 6.16
C SER A 384 -19.69 0.35 4.82
N GLY A 385 -20.63 -0.37 4.22
CA GLY A 385 -21.30 0.00 2.97
C GLY A 385 -22.27 1.18 3.09
N ILE A 386 -22.70 1.56 4.29
CA ILE A 386 -23.62 2.69 4.54
C ILE A 386 -22.95 4.04 4.33
N ARG A 387 -21.64 4.09 4.46
CA ARG A 387 -20.84 5.30 4.25
C ARG A 387 -21.24 6.47 5.16
N PHE A 388 -21.30 6.27 6.47
CA PHE A 388 -21.64 7.29 7.44
C PHE A 388 -20.44 7.57 8.36
N GLY A 389 -19.94 8.80 8.33
CA GLY A 389 -18.87 9.29 9.20
C GLY A 389 -19.24 10.62 9.86
N THR A 390 -18.71 10.86 11.04
CA THR A 390 -18.95 12.08 11.84
C THR A 390 -17.64 12.68 12.30
N LEU A 391 -17.57 14.01 12.27
CA LEU A 391 -16.55 14.82 12.91
C LEU A 391 -17.19 15.57 14.07
N TYR A 392 -16.57 15.51 15.24
CA TYR A 392 -16.85 16.41 16.36
C TYR A 392 -15.67 17.33 16.60
N THR A 393 -15.90 18.63 16.60
CA THR A 393 -14.87 19.64 16.88
C THR A 393 -15.49 20.92 17.47
N LEU A 394 -14.77 21.55 18.39
CA LEU A 394 -15.18 22.85 18.97
C LEU A 394 -14.76 24.03 18.10
N ASN A 395 -13.91 23.82 17.12
CA ASN A 395 -13.38 24.86 16.24
C ASN A 395 -14.40 25.20 15.13
N GLN A 396 -15.03 26.35 15.23
CA GLN A 396 -16.06 26.79 14.28
C GLN A 396 -15.52 27.11 12.88
N ASP A 397 -14.24 27.45 12.75
CA ASP A 397 -13.63 27.69 11.43
C ASP A 397 -13.36 26.37 10.71
N VAL A 398 -12.91 25.34 11.45
CA VAL A 398 -12.80 23.96 10.92
C VAL A 398 -14.19 23.44 10.51
N ILE A 399 -15.24 23.70 11.32
CA ILE A 399 -16.61 23.33 10.95
C ILE A 399 -17.04 24.00 9.63
N LYS A 400 -16.81 25.29 9.45
CA LYS A 400 -17.13 25.99 8.20
C LYS A 400 -16.36 25.43 7.00
N GLY A 401 -15.05 25.20 7.18
CA GLY A 401 -14.20 24.62 6.14
C GLY A 401 -14.67 23.23 5.71
N VAL A 402 -14.83 22.32 6.68
CA VAL A 402 -15.24 20.93 6.42
C VAL A 402 -16.68 20.86 5.90
N ALA A 403 -17.60 21.73 6.35
CA ALA A 403 -18.97 21.76 5.88
C ALA A 403 -19.07 22.02 4.37
N SER A 404 -18.13 22.76 3.77
CA SER A 404 -18.09 23.00 2.32
C SER A 404 -17.94 21.70 1.53
N PHE A 405 -17.29 20.68 2.10
CA PHE A 405 -17.18 19.34 1.49
C PHE A 405 -18.47 18.53 1.58
N GLY A 406 -19.42 18.93 2.41
CA GLY A 406 -20.77 18.34 2.43
C GLY A 406 -21.52 18.47 1.12
N TYR A 407 -21.17 19.46 0.29
CA TYR A 407 -21.68 19.58 -1.07
C TYR A 407 -21.29 18.39 -1.97
N LEU A 408 -20.06 17.89 -1.84
CA LEU A 408 -19.53 16.77 -2.61
C LEU A 408 -19.71 15.42 -1.91
N HIS A 409 -19.56 15.41 -0.59
CA HIS A 409 -19.46 14.21 0.25
C HIS A 409 -20.61 14.09 1.26
N GLY A 410 -21.72 14.77 1.01
CA GLY A 410 -22.92 14.69 1.85
C GLY A 410 -23.56 13.29 1.83
N ILE A 411 -24.22 12.95 2.91
CA ILE A 411 -24.99 11.71 3.07
C ILE A 411 -26.44 11.99 2.65
N CYS A 412 -27.06 11.11 1.91
CA CYS A 412 -28.47 11.30 1.49
C CYS A 412 -29.42 11.30 2.68
N GLY A 413 -30.49 12.10 2.58
CA GLY A 413 -31.47 12.33 3.66
C GLY A 413 -32.08 11.03 4.23
N PRO A 414 -32.56 10.07 3.42
CA PRO A 414 -33.10 8.80 3.90
C PRO A 414 -32.09 7.99 4.72
N MET A 415 -30.81 8.00 4.34
CA MET A 415 -29.78 7.30 5.10
C MET A 415 -29.48 8.03 6.42
N GLN A 416 -29.43 9.35 6.42
CA GLN A 416 -29.30 10.12 7.65
C GLN A 416 -30.45 9.81 8.62
N TYR A 417 -31.69 9.75 8.14
CA TYR A 417 -32.84 9.36 8.96
C TYR A 417 -32.66 7.95 9.56
N LYS A 418 -32.32 6.98 8.72
CA LYS A 418 -32.11 5.58 9.13
C LYS A 418 -31.05 5.48 10.24
N ILE A 419 -29.94 6.18 10.10
CA ILE A 419 -28.89 6.18 11.13
C ILE A 419 -29.33 6.91 12.39
N ALA A 420 -30.07 8.02 12.31
CA ALA A 420 -30.62 8.66 13.50
C ALA A 420 -31.52 7.73 14.31
N GLN A 421 -32.40 6.97 13.63
CA GLN A 421 -33.25 5.97 14.30
C GLN A 421 -32.41 4.84 14.94
N LEU A 422 -31.35 4.38 14.28
CA LEU A 422 -30.42 3.39 14.84
C LEU A 422 -29.76 3.93 16.10
N LEU A 423 -29.15 5.12 16.03
CA LEU A 423 -28.43 5.72 17.16
C LEU A 423 -29.34 6.08 18.34
N ARG A 424 -30.61 6.34 18.09
CA ARG A 424 -31.61 6.64 19.14
C ARG A 424 -31.99 5.42 19.97
N ASP A 425 -31.97 4.22 19.41
CA ASP A 425 -32.41 2.99 20.06
C ASP A 425 -31.30 2.40 20.97
N ARG A 426 -31.03 3.07 22.09
CA ARG A 426 -30.02 2.66 23.07
C ARG A 426 -30.26 1.28 23.65
N ASP A 427 -31.53 0.94 23.88
CA ASP A 427 -31.89 -0.35 24.45
C ASP A 427 -31.51 -1.48 23.50
N TRP A 428 -31.84 -1.36 22.23
CA TRP A 428 -31.44 -2.34 21.24
C TRP A 428 -29.91 -2.38 21.07
N ILE A 429 -29.25 -1.22 21.04
CA ILE A 429 -27.78 -1.16 20.93
C ILE A 429 -27.14 -1.91 22.09
N ASN A 430 -27.51 -1.58 23.33
CA ASN A 430 -26.84 -2.12 24.52
C ASN A 430 -27.23 -3.60 24.79
N GLN A 431 -28.54 -3.91 24.73
CA GLN A 431 -29.03 -5.22 25.19
C GLN A 431 -28.98 -6.29 24.10
N VAL A 432 -29.01 -5.91 22.82
CA VAL A 432 -29.05 -6.86 21.71
C VAL A 432 -27.76 -6.80 20.91
N TYR A 433 -27.43 -5.64 20.36
CA TYR A 433 -26.36 -5.55 19.40
C TYR A 433 -24.96 -5.69 20.02
N LEU A 434 -24.61 -4.83 20.96
CA LEU A 434 -23.26 -4.81 21.56
C LEU A 434 -22.99 -6.11 22.32
N ARG A 435 -23.97 -6.63 23.04
CA ARG A 435 -23.84 -7.91 23.75
C ARG A 435 -23.48 -9.04 22.78
N ALA A 436 -24.27 -9.21 21.73
CA ALA A 436 -24.01 -10.25 20.73
C ALA A 436 -22.73 -10.01 19.96
N ASN A 437 -22.41 -8.74 19.63
CA ASN A 437 -21.20 -8.37 18.93
C ASN A 437 -19.94 -8.74 19.74
N HIS A 438 -19.89 -8.38 21.01
CA HIS A 438 -18.75 -8.67 21.88
C HIS A 438 -18.58 -10.17 22.11
N GLU A 439 -19.67 -10.91 22.37
CA GLU A 439 -19.65 -12.37 22.50
C GLU A 439 -19.09 -13.03 21.23
N ARG A 440 -19.57 -12.62 20.05
CA ARG A 440 -19.15 -13.19 18.76
C ARG A 440 -17.70 -12.80 18.41
N LEU A 441 -17.29 -11.56 18.68
CA LEU A 441 -15.92 -11.11 18.48
C LEU A 441 -14.96 -11.89 19.39
N LYS A 442 -15.28 -12.06 20.67
CA LYS A 442 -14.46 -12.79 21.62
C LYS A 442 -14.29 -14.25 21.19
N ALA A 443 -15.38 -14.92 20.79
CA ALA A 443 -15.34 -16.29 20.30
C ALA A 443 -14.49 -16.45 19.04
N ALA A 444 -14.63 -15.54 18.08
CA ALA A 444 -13.85 -15.56 16.83
C ALA A 444 -12.37 -15.24 17.07
N HIS A 445 -12.06 -14.27 17.94
CA HIS A 445 -10.70 -13.95 18.36
C HIS A 445 -10.02 -15.15 19.04
N THR A 446 -10.69 -15.76 20.03
CA THR A 446 -10.18 -16.95 20.73
C THR A 446 -9.88 -18.07 19.73
N PHE A 447 -10.80 -18.36 18.80
CA PHE A 447 -10.58 -19.38 17.78
C PHE A 447 -9.30 -19.11 16.97
N VAL A 448 -9.14 -17.91 16.40
CA VAL A 448 -7.97 -17.59 15.56
C VAL A 448 -6.66 -17.57 16.37
N THR A 449 -6.71 -17.05 17.60
CA THR A 449 -5.50 -17.01 18.46
C THR A 449 -5.07 -18.39 18.92
N ASP A 450 -5.99 -19.32 19.13
CA ASP A 450 -5.67 -20.71 19.50
C ASP A 450 -5.09 -21.48 18.30
N GLU A 451 -5.59 -21.26 17.08
CA GLU A 451 -4.97 -21.77 15.85
C GLU A 451 -3.53 -21.23 15.67
N LEU A 452 -3.31 -19.91 15.84
CA LEU A 452 -1.98 -19.30 15.73
C LEU A 452 -1.00 -19.85 16.79
N LYS A 453 -1.46 -20.09 18.02
CA LYS A 453 -0.64 -20.73 19.07
C LYS A 453 -0.27 -22.17 18.68
N THR A 454 -1.22 -22.93 18.12
CA THR A 454 -0.98 -24.31 17.66
C THR A 454 0.08 -24.34 16.54
N LEU A 455 0.05 -23.36 15.64
CA LEU A 455 1.05 -23.19 14.57
C LEU A 455 2.38 -22.62 15.08
N GLY A 456 2.48 -22.23 16.35
CA GLY A 456 3.67 -21.58 16.89
C GLY A 456 3.98 -20.22 16.26
N VAL A 457 2.95 -19.52 15.78
CA VAL A 457 3.07 -18.21 15.13
C VAL A 457 2.87 -17.10 16.17
N PRO A 458 3.85 -16.20 16.38
CA PRO A 458 3.70 -15.08 17.31
C PRO A 458 2.70 -14.03 16.79
N PHE A 459 2.00 -13.39 17.71
CA PHE A 459 1.04 -12.32 17.38
C PHE A 459 0.84 -11.37 18.56
N LEU A 460 0.31 -10.17 18.27
CA LEU A 460 -0.11 -9.25 19.32
C LEU A 460 -1.51 -9.64 19.82
N ASN A 461 -1.59 -10.11 21.06
CA ASN A 461 -2.87 -10.40 21.70
C ASN A 461 -3.49 -9.12 22.26
N ARG A 462 -4.57 -8.64 21.63
CA ARG A 462 -5.28 -7.41 21.98
C ARG A 462 -6.79 -7.64 21.95
N SER A 463 -7.50 -6.82 22.71
CA SER A 463 -8.95 -6.99 22.95
C SER A 463 -9.81 -5.95 22.24
N ALA A 464 -9.27 -5.27 21.24
CA ALA A 464 -9.98 -4.23 20.51
C ALA A 464 -9.80 -4.36 18.99
N GLY A 465 -10.79 -3.87 18.25
CA GLY A 465 -10.84 -3.98 16.79
C GLY A 465 -11.32 -5.34 16.31
N PHE A 466 -11.02 -5.66 15.06
CA PHE A 466 -11.46 -6.88 14.37
C PHE A 466 -10.30 -7.71 13.86
N PHE A 467 -9.09 -7.40 14.27
CA PHE A 467 -7.86 -7.85 13.64
C PHE A 467 -6.82 -8.28 14.67
N ILE A 468 -5.92 -9.15 14.21
CA ILE A 468 -4.73 -9.57 14.93
C ILE A 468 -3.53 -9.21 14.07
N TRP A 469 -2.48 -8.64 14.69
CA TRP A 469 -1.20 -8.36 14.08
C TRP A 469 -0.26 -9.53 14.32
N ILE A 470 0.16 -10.20 13.23
CA ILE A 470 0.82 -11.51 13.22
C ILE A 470 2.25 -11.35 12.74
N ASP A 471 3.18 -12.08 13.36
CA ASP A 471 4.58 -12.13 13.02
C ASP A 471 4.92 -13.37 12.18
N PHE A 472 5.06 -13.18 10.86
CA PHE A 472 5.52 -14.21 9.93
C PHE A 472 6.98 -14.06 9.52
N ARG A 473 7.78 -13.27 10.25
CA ARG A 473 9.21 -13.03 9.91
C ARG A 473 10.03 -14.31 9.79
N LYS A 474 9.74 -15.34 10.58
CA LYS A 474 10.43 -16.64 10.48
C LYS A 474 10.26 -17.34 9.13
N TYR A 475 9.26 -16.95 8.34
CA TYR A 475 8.98 -17.51 7.02
C TYR A 475 9.59 -16.66 5.88
N LEU A 476 10.33 -15.61 6.21
CA LEU A 476 11.10 -14.81 5.27
C LEU A 476 12.59 -15.15 5.44
N ARG A 477 13.28 -15.49 4.35
CA ARG A 477 14.71 -15.89 4.39
C ARG A 477 15.64 -14.70 4.62
N LYS A 478 15.42 -13.64 3.84
CA LYS A 478 16.25 -12.43 3.86
C LYS A 478 15.61 -11.30 4.65
N GLY A 479 14.37 -11.46 5.09
CA GLY A 479 13.64 -10.44 5.83
C GLY A 479 13.44 -9.16 5.02
N THR A 480 13.03 -9.28 3.75
CA THR A 480 12.77 -8.13 2.88
C THR A 480 11.29 -7.99 2.55
N PHE A 481 10.87 -6.78 2.14
CA PHE A 481 9.49 -6.52 1.72
C PHE A 481 9.13 -7.25 0.42
N GLU A 482 10.09 -7.55 -0.45
CA GLU A 482 9.88 -8.37 -1.63
C GLU A 482 9.46 -9.79 -1.24
N GLU A 483 10.12 -10.38 -0.23
CA GLU A 483 9.75 -11.70 0.30
C GLU A 483 8.39 -11.68 1.02
N GLU A 484 8.09 -10.61 1.77
CA GLU A 484 6.76 -10.40 2.35
C GLU A 484 5.67 -10.43 1.27
N MET A 485 5.91 -9.78 0.12
CA MET A 485 4.96 -9.77 -0.98
C MET A 485 4.88 -11.11 -1.72
N ILE A 486 5.97 -11.87 -1.79
CA ILE A 486 5.95 -13.24 -2.32
C ILE A 486 5.09 -14.13 -1.41
N LEU A 487 5.30 -14.07 -0.11
CA LEU A 487 4.49 -14.82 0.87
C LEU A 487 3.00 -14.41 0.80
N TRP A 488 2.73 -13.11 0.67
CA TRP A 488 1.36 -12.61 0.49
C TRP A 488 0.69 -13.16 -0.77
N ARG A 489 1.40 -13.27 -1.90
CA ARG A 489 0.86 -13.86 -3.14
C ARG A 489 0.59 -15.36 -2.96
N ARG A 490 1.44 -16.10 -2.24
CA ARG A 490 1.19 -17.51 -1.90
C ARG A 490 -0.10 -17.69 -1.11
N PHE A 491 -0.38 -16.83 -0.13
CA PHE A 491 -1.68 -16.84 0.56
C PHE A 491 -2.83 -16.60 -0.42
N LEU A 492 -2.70 -15.64 -1.33
CA LEU A 492 -3.73 -15.34 -2.32
C LEU A 492 -3.96 -16.49 -3.31
N GLU A 493 -2.91 -17.15 -3.76
CA GLU A 493 -2.97 -18.36 -4.60
C GLU A 493 -3.69 -19.52 -3.89
N LYS A 494 -3.46 -19.70 -2.59
CA LYS A 494 -4.18 -20.64 -1.72
C LYS A 494 -5.57 -20.10 -1.29
N LYS A 495 -6.05 -19.05 -1.97
CA LYS A 495 -7.41 -18.52 -1.78
C LYS A 495 -7.67 -17.90 -0.40
N VAL A 496 -6.67 -17.26 0.19
CA VAL A 496 -6.82 -16.41 1.39
C VAL A 496 -6.23 -15.03 1.11
N LEU A 497 -7.05 -14.01 1.28
CA LEU A 497 -6.60 -12.62 1.21
C LEU A 497 -6.28 -12.11 2.62
N LEU A 498 -5.01 -11.83 2.90
CA LEU A 498 -4.51 -11.13 4.10
C LEU A 498 -4.06 -9.72 3.73
N SER A 499 -3.71 -8.92 4.72
CA SER A 499 -3.08 -7.61 4.48
C SER A 499 -1.62 -7.64 4.96
N PRO A 500 -0.62 -7.46 4.07
CA PRO A 500 0.80 -7.42 4.43
C PRO A 500 1.16 -6.15 5.19
N GLY A 501 2.24 -6.17 5.96
CA GLY A 501 2.72 -5.05 6.78
C GLY A 501 3.07 -3.81 5.97
N ASN A 502 3.59 -4.00 4.77
CA ASN A 502 3.85 -2.91 3.83
C ASN A 502 2.61 -2.04 3.55
N SER A 503 1.40 -2.63 3.51
CA SER A 503 0.14 -1.88 3.34
C SER A 503 -0.24 -1.01 4.55
N PHE A 504 0.50 -1.09 5.65
CA PHE A 504 0.34 -0.30 6.88
C PHE A 504 1.54 0.60 7.15
N GLU A 505 2.44 0.77 6.17
CA GLU A 505 3.70 1.51 6.32
C GLU A 505 4.55 0.96 7.50
N CYS A 506 4.51 -0.35 7.73
CA CYS A 506 5.38 -0.99 8.71
C CYS A 506 6.83 -0.91 8.24
N ASN A 507 7.75 -0.55 9.14
CA ASN A 507 9.18 -0.45 8.82
C ASN A 507 9.93 -1.78 8.88
N GLU A 508 9.27 -2.85 9.33
CA GLU A 508 9.81 -4.20 9.41
C GLU A 508 8.98 -5.14 8.53
N PRO A 509 9.56 -5.87 7.56
CA PRO A 509 8.83 -6.84 6.75
C PRO A 509 8.45 -8.08 7.56
N GLY A 510 7.43 -8.80 7.09
CA GLY A 510 6.97 -10.06 7.67
C GLY A 510 5.85 -9.93 8.69
N TRP A 511 5.38 -8.74 8.95
CA TRP A 511 4.17 -8.52 9.73
C TRP A 511 2.93 -8.56 8.85
N PHE A 512 1.86 -9.17 9.35
CA PHE A 512 0.59 -9.28 8.62
C PHE A 512 -0.59 -8.97 9.53
N ARG A 513 -1.66 -8.44 8.96
CA ARG A 513 -2.94 -8.31 9.65
C ARG A 513 -3.94 -9.33 9.14
N ILE A 514 -4.54 -10.10 10.07
CA ILE A 514 -5.68 -10.96 9.83
C ILE A 514 -6.95 -10.38 10.46
N ILE A 515 -8.06 -10.40 9.74
CA ILE A 515 -9.38 -10.06 10.24
C ILE A 515 -10.05 -11.32 10.78
N PHE A 516 -10.43 -11.32 12.05
CA PHE A 516 -11.12 -12.43 12.69
C PHE A 516 -12.65 -12.26 12.79
N ALA A 517 -13.18 -11.08 12.45
CA ALA A 517 -14.62 -10.81 12.54
C ALA A 517 -15.43 -11.46 11.42
N ASP A 518 -15.32 -12.78 11.29
CA ASP A 518 -16.05 -13.62 10.34
C ASP A 518 -16.59 -14.90 11.02
N LYS A 519 -17.48 -15.64 10.35
CA LYS A 519 -18.05 -16.89 10.86
C LYS A 519 -16.97 -17.95 11.09
N ILE A 520 -17.07 -18.72 12.16
CA ILE A 520 -16.06 -19.71 12.59
C ILE A 520 -15.70 -20.73 11.49
N HIS A 521 -16.68 -21.22 10.72
CA HIS A 521 -16.39 -22.18 9.64
C HIS A 521 -15.53 -21.55 8.52
N ARG A 522 -15.72 -20.26 8.22
CA ARG A 522 -14.90 -19.52 7.24
C ARG A 522 -13.50 -19.25 7.79
N LEU A 523 -13.42 -18.89 9.08
CA LEU A 523 -12.13 -18.73 9.76
C LEU A 523 -11.35 -20.04 9.78
N ARG A 524 -12.01 -21.18 10.08
CA ARG A 524 -11.38 -22.49 10.05
C ARG A 524 -10.79 -22.83 8.67
N LEU A 525 -11.57 -22.64 7.62
CA LEU A 525 -11.07 -22.85 6.25
C LEU A 525 -9.93 -21.89 5.89
N GLY A 526 -10.03 -20.62 6.31
CA GLY A 526 -8.95 -19.64 6.11
C GLY A 526 -7.67 -20.01 6.85
N MET A 527 -7.77 -20.42 8.13
CA MET A 527 -6.62 -20.86 8.92
C MET A 527 -5.98 -22.15 8.38
N GLN A 528 -6.79 -23.10 7.90
CA GLN A 528 -6.28 -24.30 7.24
C GLN A 528 -5.42 -23.92 6.01
N ARG A 529 -5.91 -23.05 5.15
CA ARG A 529 -5.19 -22.60 3.94
C ARG A 529 -3.91 -21.80 4.31
N ILE A 530 -3.94 -21.04 5.39
CA ILE A 530 -2.75 -20.36 5.93
C ILE A 530 -1.72 -21.40 6.39
N CYS A 531 -2.15 -22.43 7.14
CA CYS A 531 -1.29 -23.51 7.57
C CYS A 531 -0.57 -24.19 6.41
N GLU A 532 -1.30 -24.56 5.36
CA GLU A 532 -0.76 -25.18 4.14
C GLU A 532 0.36 -24.32 3.51
N VAL A 533 0.18 -22.99 3.41
CA VAL A 533 1.22 -22.08 2.89
C VAL A 533 2.45 -22.05 3.80
N LEU A 534 2.24 -21.98 5.11
CA LEU A 534 3.33 -21.87 6.07
C LEU A 534 4.16 -23.17 6.13
N GLU A 535 3.51 -24.33 6.04
CA GLU A 535 4.17 -25.64 5.96
C GLU A 535 5.00 -25.77 4.67
N GLU A 536 4.43 -25.40 3.52
CA GLU A 536 5.16 -25.38 2.24
C GLU A 536 6.38 -24.46 2.31
N GLN A 537 6.22 -23.25 2.86
CA GLN A 537 7.29 -22.27 3.01
C GLN A 537 8.42 -22.77 3.94
N GLU A 538 8.07 -23.40 5.06
CA GLU A 538 9.03 -23.96 6.02
C GLU A 538 9.83 -25.12 5.40
N HIS A 539 9.17 -25.98 4.63
CA HIS A 539 9.82 -27.07 3.89
C HIS A 539 10.81 -26.54 2.83
N GLU A 540 10.46 -25.51 2.11
CA GLU A 540 11.35 -24.88 1.11
C GLU A 540 12.60 -24.29 1.78
N ILE A 541 12.42 -23.54 2.88
CA ILE A 541 13.54 -22.96 3.64
C ILE A 541 14.49 -24.07 4.13
N LEU A 542 13.95 -25.13 4.73
CA LEU A 542 14.76 -26.25 5.26
C LEU A 542 15.50 -27.03 4.16
N ASN A 543 14.95 -27.16 2.97
CA ASN A 543 15.59 -27.87 1.87
C ASN A 543 16.74 -27.05 1.27
N GLU A 544 16.58 -25.76 1.10
CA GLU A 544 17.66 -24.91 0.60
C GLU A 544 18.81 -24.75 1.60
N ASP A 545 18.52 -24.72 2.91
CA ASP A 545 19.57 -24.73 3.94
C ASP A 545 20.40 -26.01 3.86
N LYS A 546 19.76 -27.16 3.58
CA LYS A 546 20.46 -28.43 3.37
C LYS A 546 21.33 -28.41 2.12
N ASP A 547 20.82 -27.87 1.02
CA ASP A 547 21.56 -27.78 -0.25
C ASP A 547 22.77 -26.84 -0.13
N GLN A 548 22.66 -25.74 0.62
CA GLN A 548 23.78 -24.84 0.93
C GLN A 548 24.84 -25.51 1.81
N LEU A 549 24.44 -26.31 2.82
CA LEU A 549 25.37 -27.09 3.65
C LEU A 549 26.11 -28.14 2.79
N CYS A 550 25.40 -28.86 1.92
CA CYS A 550 26.02 -29.85 1.04
C CYS A 550 27.02 -29.21 0.05
N GLN A 551 26.72 -27.99 -0.44
CA GLN A 551 27.63 -27.25 -1.32
C GLN A 551 28.87 -26.76 -0.56
N SER A 552 28.72 -26.24 0.67
CA SER A 552 29.84 -25.80 1.49
C SER A 552 30.73 -26.96 1.94
N GLU A 553 30.19 -28.16 2.20
CA GLU A 553 30.96 -29.36 2.50
C GLU A 553 31.69 -29.91 1.26
N SER A 554 31.12 -29.78 0.05
CA SER A 554 31.77 -30.18 -1.20
C SER A 554 32.92 -29.23 -1.59
N GLU A 555 32.83 -27.95 -1.29
CA GLU A 555 33.91 -26.97 -1.50
C GLU A 555 35.05 -27.15 -0.47
N ALA A 556 34.71 -27.53 0.77
CA ALA A 556 35.71 -27.77 1.82
C ALA A 556 36.52 -29.06 1.60
N THR A 557 36.02 -30.01 0.81
CA THR A 557 36.72 -31.28 0.52
C THR A 557 37.66 -31.21 -0.69
N VAL A 558 37.70 -30.12 -1.45
CA VAL A 558 38.59 -29.97 -2.63
C VAL A 558 39.96 -29.34 -2.27
N ASP A 559 40.11 -28.81 -1.05
CA ASP A 559 41.32 -28.06 -0.65
C ASP A 559 42.27 -28.83 0.29
N SER A 560 42.28 -30.19 0.25
CA SER A 560 43.23 -30.97 1.03
C SER A 560 43.81 -32.17 0.27
N THR A 561 44.62 -31.91 -0.77
CA THR A 561 45.72 -32.84 -1.15
C THR A 561 46.81 -32.05 -1.89
N ASP A 562 48.03 -32.25 -1.33
CA ASP A 562 49.38 -32.18 -1.91
C ASP A 562 50.04 -30.78 -2.04
N GLU A 563 50.99 -30.72 -1.26
CA GLU A 563 52.43 -30.97 -1.18
C GLU A 563 53.28 -29.70 -1.19
N VAL A 564 54.09 -29.64 -0.18
CA VAL A 564 55.21 -28.74 0.10
C VAL A 564 56.27 -28.82 -0.97
N ILE A 565 56.73 -27.71 -1.52
CA ILE A 565 58.15 -27.44 -1.86
C ILE A 565 58.44 -25.93 -1.78
N PHE A 566 59.51 -25.64 -1.07
CA PHE A 566 60.24 -24.36 -0.92
C PHE A 566 60.72 -23.80 -2.26
N VAL A 567 60.72 -22.46 -2.46
CA VAL A 567 61.95 -21.64 -2.53
C VAL A 567 61.57 -20.15 -2.83
N SER A 568 62.28 -19.30 -2.18
CA SER A 568 62.34 -17.87 -2.08
C SER A 568 62.54 -17.08 -3.38
N HIS A 569 62.13 -15.83 -3.33
CA HIS A 569 62.72 -14.55 -3.71
C HIS A 569 61.96 -13.64 -4.72
N HIS A 570 61.57 -12.51 -4.19
CA HIS A 570 61.67 -11.13 -4.73
C HIS A 570 61.09 -10.76 -6.10
N GLN A 571 60.20 -9.88 -6.07
CA GLN A 571 60.10 -8.49 -6.63
C GLN A 571 58.78 -8.16 -7.29
N GLU A 572 58.20 -7.06 -6.81
CA GLU A 572 57.14 -6.28 -7.45
C GLU A 572 57.71 -5.51 -8.67
N PRO A 573 56.85 -4.70 -9.33
CA PRO A 573 55.56 -4.93 -9.98
C PRO A 573 55.60 -4.44 -11.46
N THR A 574 54.66 -4.87 -12.29
CA THR A 574 54.15 -4.01 -13.35
C THR A 574 52.83 -4.53 -13.94
N SER A 575 51.94 -3.59 -14.15
CA SER A 575 50.65 -3.55 -14.80
C SER A 575 50.56 -4.25 -16.14
N SER A 576 49.55 -5.02 -16.38
CA SER A 576 48.66 -5.00 -17.56
C SER A 576 47.73 -6.21 -17.53
N GLY A 577 46.52 -6.01 -17.07
CA GLY A 577 45.48 -7.05 -17.11
C GLY A 577 44.83 -7.09 -18.49
N SER A 578 45.12 -8.10 -19.29
CA SER A 578 44.30 -8.45 -20.43
C SER A 578 43.14 -9.30 -19.89
N SER A 579 41.93 -8.75 -19.86
CA SER A 579 40.72 -9.51 -19.62
C SER A 579 40.56 -10.60 -20.70
N THR A 580 40.38 -11.85 -20.28
CA THR A 580 40.24 -12.97 -21.17
C THR A 580 38.83 -12.95 -21.83
N LEU A 581 38.70 -13.53 -23.01
CA LEU A 581 37.44 -13.68 -23.75
C LEU A 581 36.35 -14.36 -22.86
N GLY A 582 36.77 -15.21 -21.89
CA GLY A 582 35.91 -15.84 -20.92
C GLY A 582 35.22 -14.88 -19.96
N ASP A 583 35.97 -13.83 -19.49
CA ASP A 583 35.41 -12.83 -18.57
C ASP A 583 34.37 -11.95 -19.25
N LEU A 584 34.58 -11.65 -20.56
CA LEU A 584 33.61 -10.87 -21.36
C LEU A 584 32.33 -11.65 -21.64
N ILE A 585 32.47 -12.96 -21.92
CA ILE A 585 31.32 -13.85 -22.12
C ILE A 585 30.54 -14.05 -20.82
N GLY A 586 31.23 -14.13 -19.67
CA GLY A 586 30.62 -14.20 -18.36
C GLY A 586 29.80 -12.94 -18.02
N LEU A 587 30.35 -11.76 -18.30
CA LEU A 587 29.67 -10.46 -18.08
C LEU A 587 28.44 -10.29 -18.98
N LEU A 588 28.53 -10.68 -20.25
CA LEU A 588 27.40 -10.68 -21.19
C LEU A 588 26.30 -11.66 -20.77
N GLN A 589 26.66 -12.86 -20.31
CA GLN A 589 25.70 -13.82 -19.79
C GLN A 589 25.02 -13.33 -18.50
N GLN A 590 25.75 -12.62 -17.64
CA GLN A 590 25.21 -12.02 -16.43
C GLN A 590 24.24 -10.87 -16.75
N GLN A 591 24.58 -10.00 -17.71
CA GLN A 591 23.69 -8.93 -18.17
C GLN A 591 22.45 -9.47 -18.90
N MET A 592 22.57 -10.56 -19.67
CA MET A 592 21.43 -11.20 -20.32
C MET A 592 20.48 -11.90 -19.34
N ARG A 593 20.99 -12.37 -18.18
CA ARG A 593 20.15 -12.94 -17.10
C ARG A 593 19.43 -11.87 -16.27
N SER A 594 19.94 -10.65 -16.22
CA SER A 594 19.35 -9.54 -15.44
C SER A 594 18.31 -8.72 -16.23
N SER A 595 18.16 -8.94 -17.54
CA SER A 595 17.15 -8.25 -18.33
C SER A 595 15.90 -9.15 -18.52
N ASP A 596 14.88 -8.89 -17.74
CA ASP A 596 13.53 -9.49 -17.83
C ASP A 596 12.86 -9.32 -19.21
N TRP A 597 13.49 -8.54 -20.08
CA TRP A 597 13.00 -8.20 -21.40
C TRP A 597 13.02 -9.38 -22.38
N LEU A 598 13.97 -10.32 -22.24
CA LEU A 598 14.11 -11.49 -23.11
C LEU A 598 13.18 -12.67 -22.76
N GLN A 599 12.58 -12.67 -21.59
CA GLN A 599 11.78 -13.83 -21.14
C GLN A 599 10.29 -13.78 -21.52
N LYS A 600 9.71 -12.64 -21.84
CA LYS A 600 8.23 -12.56 -21.88
C LYS A 600 7.56 -12.53 -23.26
N ASN A 601 8.16 -12.07 -24.37
CA ASN A 601 7.37 -11.96 -25.63
C ASN A 601 8.09 -12.15 -26.97
N THR A 602 9.40 -12.27 -27.05
CA THR A 602 10.14 -12.16 -28.34
C THR A 602 10.63 -13.48 -28.94
N VAL A 603 10.88 -14.48 -28.10
CA VAL A 603 11.49 -15.74 -28.58
C VAL A 603 10.53 -16.55 -29.44
N GLY A 604 9.24 -16.57 -29.14
CA GLY A 604 8.23 -17.29 -29.91
C GLY A 604 7.92 -16.65 -31.27
N GLN A 605 7.81 -15.32 -31.29
CA GLN A 605 7.57 -14.57 -32.56
C GLN A 605 8.81 -14.55 -33.45
N PHE A 606 10.00 -14.39 -32.84
CA PHE A 606 11.27 -14.39 -33.57
C PHE A 606 11.58 -15.75 -34.24
N ALA A 607 11.19 -16.85 -33.59
CA ALA A 607 11.32 -18.20 -34.14
C ALA A 607 10.39 -18.44 -35.34
N GLN A 608 9.24 -17.80 -35.40
CA GLN A 608 8.30 -17.90 -36.52
C GLN A 608 8.65 -17.00 -37.71
N GLU A 609 9.18 -15.81 -37.45
CA GLU A 609 9.48 -14.82 -38.49
C GLU A 609 10.87 -14.99 -39.11
N LYS A 610 11.85 -15.54 -38.40
CA LYS A 610 13.24 -15.71 -38.85
C LYS A 610 13.87 -17.03 -38.34
N PRO A 611 13.43 -18.19 -38.80
CA PRO A 611 13.86 -19.50 -38.31
C PRO A 611 15.38 -19.75 -38.47
N GLU A 612 16.01 -19.19 -39.46
CA GLU A 612 17.46 -19.35 -39.72
C GLU A 612 18.32 -18.64 -38.66
N VAL A 613 17.87 -17.51 -38.18
CA VAL A 613 18.56 -16.73 -37.10
C VAL A 613 18.35 -17.39 -35.75
N TYR A 614 17.17 -17.95 -35.51
CA TYR A 614 16.87 -18.68 -34.28
C TYR A 614 17.69 -19.98 -34.17
N ASP A 615 17.93 -20.69 -35.28
CA ASP A 615 18.74 -21.92 -35.32
C ASP A 615 20.22 -21.63 -35.01
N VAL A 616 20.75 -20.50 -35.47
CA VAL A 616 22.11 -20.04 -35.12
C VAL A 616 22.18 -19.62 -33.64
N PHE A 617 21.16 -18.95 -33.12
CA PHE A 617 21.09 -18.50 -31.73
C PHE A 617 20.96 -19.70 -30.78
N SER A 618 20.11 -20.68 -31.10
CA SER A 618 19.92 -21.89 -30.30
C SER A 618 21.17 -22.78 -30.26
N LYS A 619 21.94 -22.80 -31.33
CA LYS A 619 23.23 -23.51 -31.39
C LYS A 619 24.35 -22.81 -30.64
N LEU A 620 24.27 -21.50 -30.47
CA LEU A 620 25.22 -20.71 -29.67
C LEU A 620 24.95 -20.79 -28.15
N VAL A 621 23.67 -20.86 -27.78
CA VAL A 621 23.23 -20.88 -26.36
C VAL A 621 23.08 -22.32 -25.83
N GLY A 622 22.90 -23.31 -26.72
CA GLY A 622 22.61 -24.70 -26.37
C GLY A 622 23.81 -25.66 -26.38
N LYS A 623 25.06 -25.16 -26.42
CA LYS A 623 26.26 -25.98 -26.22
C LYS A 623 26.91 -25.63 -24.90
N GLN A 624 26.37 -26.13 -23.86
CA GLN A 624 27.03 -26.71 -22.72
C GLN A 624 26.40 -28.06 -22.43
#